data_59b5f110b3125713cb2b44c0a6965c29
#
_entry.id   59b5f110b3125713cb2b44c0a6965c29
#
_cell.length_a   1.000
_cell.length_b   1.000
_cell.length_c   1.000
_cell.angle_alpha   90.00
_cell.angle_beta   90.00
_cell.angle_gamma   90.00
#
_symmetry.space_group_name_H-M   'P 1'
#
loop_
_entity.id
_entity.type
_entity.pdbx_description
1 polymer ?
#
loop_
_entity_poly.entity_id
_entity_poly.type
_entity_poly.pdbx_seq_one_letter_code
_entity_poly.pdbx_strand_id
1 'polypeptide(L)'
;KELPFGIGGHPGFRVPLTGSTGFEDYKLCFSQPCLPDRIGFTGDCYLNGQTECFPLEDDTTIRLRHELFDEDAIVLKNMARCVSLCSEKTGKSVTVAYPQMPYLGIWHMPHTDAPYVCIEPWASLPSRQDVVEELSCKSDLIHLAPGAKYENQWSITITEEKECMM
;
A
#
# COMPACT_ATOMS: atom_id res chain seq x y z
N LYS A 1 -14.70 -28.26 -7.10
CA LYS A 1 -15.29 -26.95 -6.78
C LYS A 1 -14.27 -25.86 -7.08
N GLU A 2 -14.74 -24.70 -7.48
CA GLU A 2 -13.95 -23.47 -7.57
C GLU A 2 -13.49 -23.04 -6.18
N LEU A 3 -12.29 -22.43 -6.10
CA LEU A 3 -11.70 -21.94 -4.87
C LEU A 3 -11.67 -20.40 -4.91
N PRO A 4 -12.56 -19.70 -4.21
CA PRO A 4 -12.45 -18.26 -4.00
C PRO A 4 -11.41 -17.96 -2.92
N PHE A 5 -10.52 -17.00 -3.17
CA PHE A 5 -9.51 -16.59 -2.19
C PHE A 5 -9.01 -15.16 -2.44
N GLY A 6 -8.42 -14.56 -1.42
CA GLY A 6 -7.64 -13.33 -1.50
C GLY A 6 -6.18 -13.60 -1.18
N ILE A 7 -5.30 -12.72 -1.65
CA ILE A 7 -3.87 -12.75 -1.32
C ILE A 7 -3.34 -11.32 -1.24
N GLY A 8 -2.36 -11.09 -0.39
CA GLY A 8 -1.67 -9.81 -0.27
C GLY A 8 -0.30 -9.95 0.38
N GLY A 9 0.49 -8.90 0.31
CA GLY A 9 1.73 -8.74 1.05
C GLY A 9 1.59 -7.69 2.15
N HIS A 10 2.36 -7.83 3.23
CA HIS A 10 2.39 -6.86 4.32
C HIS A 10 3.85 -6.53 4.71
N PRO A 11 4.70 -6.10 3.75
CA PRO A 11 6.06 -5.73 4.07
C PRO A 11 6.11 -4.39 4.79
N GLY A 12 6.87 -4.34 5.89
CA GLY A 12 7.20 -3.12 6.62
C GLY A 12 8.64 -2.69 6.32
N PHE A 13 8.84 -1.40 6.13
CA PHE A 13 10.15 -0.80 5.86
C PHE A 13 10.51 0.19 6.95
N ARG A 14 11.73 0.08 7.44
CA ARG A 14 12.24 1.06 8.40
C ARG A 14 12.27 2.46 7.77
N VAL A 15 11.80 3.45 8.50
CA VAL A 15 11.91 4.87 8.17
C VAL A 15 12.40 5.60 9.43
N PRO A 16 13.50 6.32 9.37
CA PRO A 16 14.34 6.67 8.21
C PRO A 16 15.21 5.50 7.70
N LEU A 17 15.55 5.52 6.42
CA LEU A 17 16.47 4.55 5.80
C LEU A 17 17.93 4.81 6.18
N THR A 18 18.24 6.01 6.70
CA THR A 18 19.59 6.41 7.17
C THR A 18 19.50 7.11 8.52
N GLY A 19 20.57 7.05 9.30
CA GLY A 19 20.62 7.69 10.62
C GLY A 19 20.70 9.22 10.59
N SER A 20 20.88 9.84 9.41
CA SER A 20 20.99 11.30 9.24
C SER A 20 19.66 11.98 8.87
N THR A 21 18.57 11.21 8.73
CA THR A 21 17.25 11.69 8.32
C THR A 21 16.19 11.31 9.34
N GLY A 22 15.05 12.04 9.33
CA GLY A 22 13.86 11.75 10.12
C GLY A 22 12.75 11.10 9.29
N PHE A 23 11.64 10.69 9.94
CA PHE A 23 10.49 10.07 9.29
C PHE A 23 9.84 10.99 8.23
N GLU A 24 9.68 12.27 8.57
CA GLU A 24 9.05 13.26 7.69
C GLU A 24 9.93 13.72 6.51
N ASP A 25 11.19 13.31 6.49
CA ASP A 25 12.06 13.54 5.34
C ASP A 25 11.75 12.58 4.18
N TYR A 26 10.85 11.63 4.40
CA TYR A 26 10.48 10.61 3.43
C TYR A 26 9.11 10.86 2.82
N LYS A 27 8.95 10.32 1.63
CA LYS A 27 7.71 10.35 0.86
C LYS A 27 7.53 9.03 0.10
N LEU A 28 6.28 8.74 -0.24
CA LEU A 28 5.92 7.71 -1.19
C LEU A 28 5.66 8.37 -2.54
N CYS A 29 6.41 7.95 -3.57
CA CYS A 29 6.28 8.48 -4.92
C CYS A 29 5.77 7.39 -5.86
N PHE A 30 4.59 7.56 -6.42
CA PHE A 30 4.06 6.69 -7.46
C PHE A 30 4.82 6.89 -8.77
N SER A 31 4.98 5.81 -9.54
CA SER A 31 5.78 5.79 -10.77
C SER A 31 5.22 6.63 -11.92
N GLN A 32 3.98 7.05 -11.83
CA GLN A 32 3.30 7.91 -12.80
C GLN A 32 2.16 8.69 -12.12
N PRO A 33 1.73 9.82 -12.69
CA PRO A 33 0.58 10.56 -12.20
C PRO A 33 -0.66 9.70 -12.10
N CYS A 34 -1.37 9.81 -10.99
CA CYS A 34 -2.62 9.10 -10.73
C CYS A 34 -3.49 9.88 -9.73
N LEU A 35 -4.78 9.57 -9.73
CA LEU A 35 -5.74 10.10 -8.78
C LEU A 35 -6.39 8.92 -8.05
N PRO A 36 -5.78 8.45 -6.96
CA PRO A 36 -6.32 7.32 -6.20
C PRO A 36 -7.64 7.64 -5.53
N ASP A 37 -8.40 6.58 -5.27
CA ASP A 37 -9.52 6.61 -4.33
C ASP A 37 -9.10 5.94 -3.02
N ARG A 38 -9.38 6.60 -1.89
CA ARG A 38 -9.29 6.01 -0.55
C ARG A 38 -10.56 5.20 -0.29
N ILE A 39 -10.38 3.97 0.18
CA ILE A 39 -11.45 3.07 0.59
C ILE A 39 -11.70 3.26 2.07
N GLY A 40 -12.95 3.48 2.45
CA GLY A 40 -13.35 3.72 3.83
C GLY A 40 -13.51 2.42 4.62
N PHE A 41 -13.00 2.45 5.86
CA PHE A 41 -13.11 1.36 6.83
C PHE A 41 -13.87 1.80 8.08
N THR A 42 -14.39 0.82 8.81
CA THR A 42 -14.92 1.00 10.16
C THR A 42 -13.81 0.77 11.17
N GLY A 43 -14.02 1.15 12.44
CA GLY A 43 -13.06 0.88 13.52
C GLY A 43 -12.79 -0.60 13.78
N ASP A 44 -13.63 -1.50 13.27
CA ASP A 44 -13.45 -2.96 13.34
C ASP A 44 -12.81 -3.54 12.06
N CYS A 45 -12.18 -2.71 11.24
CA CYS A 45 -11.51 -3.08 9.99
C CYS A 45 -12.41 -3.71 8.90
N TYR A 46 -13.71 -3.42 8.91
CA TYR A 46 -14.62 -3.75 7.82
C TYR A 46 -14.76 -2.59 6.84
N LEU A 47 -15.09 -2.88 5.59
CA LEU A 47 -15.45 -1.85 4.63
C LEU A 47 -16.76 -1.15 5.07
N ASN A 48 -16.75 0.18 5.10
CA ASN A 48 -17.95 0.98 5.38
C ASN A 48 -18.77 1.32 4.11
N GLY A 49 -18.29 0.91 2.93
CA GLY A 49 -18.91 1.14 1.64
C GLY A 49 -18.67 2.54 1.05
N GLN A 50 -17.90 3.38 1.71
CA GLN A 50 -17.52 4.69 1.21
C GLN A 50 -16.22 4.63 0.40
N THR A 51 -16.09 5.56 -0.52
CA THR A 51 -14.88 5.78 -1.31
C THR A 51 -14.78 7.26 -1.58
N GLU A 52 -13.61 7.82 -1.37
CA GLU A 52 -13.34 9.24 -1.57
C GLU A 52 -12.08 9.45 -2.40
N CYS A 53 -12.01 10.54 -3.14
CA CYS A 53 -10.81 10.93 -3.85
C CYS A 53 -9.68 11.20 -2.84
N PHE A 54 -8.48 10.66 -3.10
CA PHE A 54 -7.28 10.87 -2.29
C PHE A 54 -6.25 11.65 -3.13
N PRO A 55 -6.23 12.98 -3.07
CA PRO A 55 -5.33 13.79 -3.88
C PRO A 55 -3.88 13.57 -3.46
N LEU A 56 -3.02 13.42 -4.44
CA LEU A 56 -1.57 13.35 -4.28
C LEU A 56 -0.93 14.72 -4.51
N GLU A 57 0.16 15.02 -3.82
CA GLU A 57 1.00 16.16 -4.16
C GLU A 57 1.67 15.90 -5.52
N ASP A 58 1.60 16.87 -6.42
CA ASP A 58 2.11 16.76 -7.81
C ASP A 58 1.62 15.48 -8.54
N ASP A 59 0.39 15.05 -8.25
CA ASP A 59 -0.28 13.86 -8.81
C ASP A 59 0.47 12.53 -8.58
N THR A 60 1.54 12.52 -7.80
CA THR A 60 2.39 11.33 -7.60
C THR A 60 2.79 11.07 -6.15
N THR A 61 2.67 12.04 -5.24
CA THR A 61 3.41 12.02 -3.97
C THR A 61 2.52 12.01 -2.75
N ILE A 62 2.86 11.16 -1.78
CA ILE A 62 2.36 11.19 -0.40
C ILE A 62 3.55 11.49 0.52
N ARG A 63 3.57 12.65 1.19
CA ARG A 63 4.57 12.94 2.22
C ARG A 63 4.27 12.17 3.48
N LEU A 64 5.29 11.54 4.05
CA LEU A 64 5.13 10.82 5.31
C LEU A 64 5.11 11.80 6.49
N ARG A 65 4.18 11.56 7.39
CA ARG A 65 4.09 12.12 8.73
C ARG A 65 3.33 11.13 9.61
N HIS A 66 3.61 11.10 10.88
CA HIS A 66 3.00 10.11 11.78
C HIS A 66 1.49 10.26 11.86
N GLU A 67 0.98 11.49 11.94
CA GLU A 67 -0.47 11.80 12.05
C GLU A 67 -1.28 11.35 10.82
N LEU A 68 -0.63 11.05 9.71
CA LEU A 68 -1.28 10.52 8.51
C LEU A 68 -2.01 9.19 8.78
N PHE A 69 -1.58 8.49 9.82
CA PHE A 69 -2.05 7.14 10.20
C PHE A 69 -2.91 7.13 11.47
N ASP A 70 -3.27 8.28 12.03
CA ASP A 70 -4.07 8.37 13.26
C ASP A 70 -5.48 7.75 13.11
N GLU A 71 -5.99 7.71 11.89
CA GLU A 71 -7.24 7.04 11.52
C GLU A 71 -7.01 5.63 10.93
N ASP A 72 -5.89 4.97 11.30
CA ASP A 72 -5.49 3.67 10.80
C ASP A 72 -5.00 3.67 9.33
N ALA A 73 -5.05 2.53 8.65
CA ALA A 73 -4.50 2.34 7.32
C ALA A 73 -5.14 3.25 6.25
N ILE A 74 -4.31 3.75 5.35
CA ILE A 74 -4.76 4.35 4.10
C ILE A 74 -4.81 3.24 3.06
N VAL A 75 -6.00 2.86 2.63
CA VAL A 75 -6.18 1.83 1.60
C VAL A 75 -6.65 2.48 0.31
N LEU A 76 -5.85 2.31 -0.74
CA LEU A 76 -6.04 2.94 -2.03
C LEU A 76 -6.42 1.95 -3.13
N LYS A 77 -7.22 2.42 -4.09
CA LYS A 77 -7.43 1.82 -5.41
C LYS A 77 -7.18 2.86 -6.51
N ASN A 78 -7.12 2.45 -7.76
CA ASN A 78 -6.92 3.32 -8.93
C ASN A 78 -5.59 4.11 -8.95
N MET A 79 -4.60 3.69 -8.17
CA MET A 79 -3.24 4.25 -8.17
C MET A 79 -2.33 3.53 -9.18
N ALA A 80 -1.18 4.12 -9.46
CA ALA A 80 -0.10 3.44 -10.18
C ALA A 80 0.37 2.19 -9.43
N ARG A 81 0.76 1.14 -10.15
CA ARG A 81 1.11 -0.18 -9.58
C ARG A 81 2.59 -0.29 -9.17
N CYS A 82 3.21 0.82 -8.90
CA CYS A 82 4.59 0.92 -8.44
C CYS A 82 4.75 2.19 -7.61
N VAL A 83 5.33 2.06 -6.42
CA VAL A 83 5.55 3.16 -5.50
C VAL A 83 6.94 3.04 -4.86
N SER A 84 7.61 4.17 -4.68
CA SER A 84 8.93 4.25 -4.06
C SER A 84 8.89 5.03 -2.76
N LEU A 85 9.38 4.44 -1.69
CA LEU A 85 9.75 5.13 -0.46
C LEU A 85 11.12 5.77 -0.65
N CYS A 86 11.19 7.08 -0.64
CA CYS A 86 12.43 7.84 -0.92
C CYS A 86 12.49 9.14 -0.14
N SER A 87 13.66 9.77 -0.14
CA SER A 87 13.93 11.09 0.45
C SER A 87 14.87 11.87 -0.46
N GLU A 88 14.68 13.17 -0.54
CA GLU A 88 15.60 14.07 -1.27
C GLU A 88 16.93 14.28 -0.56
N LYS A 89 16.99 13.89 0.73
CA LYS A 89 18.20 14.03 1.57
C LYS A 89 19.13 12.82 1.49
N THR A 90 18.76 11.79 0.77
CA THR A 90 19.55 10.55 0.66
C THR A 90 19.31 9.86 -0.69
N GLY A 91 20.33 9.20 -1.23
CA GLY A 91 20.22 8.38 -2.43
C GLY A 91 19.63 6.99 -2.20
N LYS A 92 19.13 6.69 -0.98
CA LYS A 92 18.50 5.41 -0.68
C LYS A 92 17.00 5.43 -0.94
N SER A 93 16.52 4.37 -1.57
CA SER A 93 15.10 4.18 -1.78
C SER A 93 14.69 2.71 -1.75
N VAL A 94 13.41 2.47 -1.48
CA VAL A 94 12.77 1.16 -1.58
C VAL A 94 11.58 1.29 -2.51
N THR A 95 11.58 0.53 -3.59
CA THR A 95 10.50 0.52 -4.58
C THR A 95 9.72 -0.78 -4.49
N VAL A 96 8.41 -0.70 -4.36
CA VAL A 96 7.49 -1.83 -4.39
C VAL A 96 6.67 -1.77 -5.67
N ALA A 97 6.80 -2.79 -6.52
CA ALA A 97 6.03 -2.93 -7.76
C ALA A 97 5.08 -4.13 -7.66
N TYR A 98 3.80 -3.92 -7.95
CA TYR A 98 2.70 -4.87 -7.72
C TYR A 98 1.68 -4.87 -8.88
N PRO A 99 2.11 -5.27 -10.08
CA PRO A 99 1.32 -5.07 -11.32
C PRO A 99 -0.05 -5.76 -11.30
N GLN A 100 -0.19 -6.83 -10.54
CA GLN A 100 -1.40 -7.67 -10.52
C GLN A 100 -2.32 -7.41 -9.30
N MET A 101 -1.94 -6.50 -8.39
CA MET A 101 -2.71 -6.23 -7.16
C MET A 101 -3.44 -4.88 -7.26
N PRO A 102 -4.80 -4.87 -7.21
CA PRO A 102 -5.60 -3.67 -7.42
C PRO A 102 -5.61 -2.69 -6.24
N TYR A 103 -5.20 -3.11 -5.06
CA TYR A 103 -5.25 -2.31 -3.85
C TYR A 103 -3.88 -2.13 -3.23
N LEU A 104 -3.70 -1.02 -2.53
CA LEU A 104 -2.49 -0.71 -1.76
C LEU A 104 -2.87 -0.21 -0.37
N GLY A 105 -2.49 -0.95 0.66
CA GLY A 105 -2.48 -0.47 2.04
C GLY A 105 -1.19 0.28 2.34
N ILE A 106 -1.29 1.39 3.05
CA ILE A 106 -0.16 2.14 3.60
C ILE A 106 -0.45 2.32 5.08
N TRP A 107 0.45 1.86 5.95
CA TRP A 107 0.17 1.81 7.37
C TRP A 107 1.41 1.90 8.25
N HIS A 108 1.25 2.48 9.42
CA HIS A 108 2.03 2.19 10.62
C HIS A 108 1.13 2.27 11.87
N MET A 109 1.65 1.91 13.03
CA MET A 109 0.87 1.91 14.27
C MET A 109 0.33 3.33 14.57
N PRO A 110 -1.00 3.50 14.63
CA PRO A 110 -1.64 4.79 14.96
C PRO A 110 -1.15 5.39 16.29
N HIS A 111 -1.13 6.72 16.36
CA HIS A 111 -0.77 7.48 17.56
C HIS A 111 0.60 7.13 18.15
N THR A 112 1.57 6.76 17.31
CA THR A 112 2.95 6.44 17.73
C THR A 112 3.97 7.09 16.79
N ASP A 113 5.21 7.24 17.28
CA ASP A 113 6.37 7.65 16.47
C ASP A 113 7.11 6.41 15.93
N ALA A 114 6.39 5.39 15.52
CA ALA A 114 6.97 4.14 15.06
C ALA A 114 7.87 4.34 13.83
N PRO A 115 9.15 3.88 13.85
CA PRO A 115 10.12 4.16 12.80
C PRO A 115 9.99 3.20 11.60
N TYR A 116 8.79 3.05 11.06
CA TYR A 116 8.53 2.20 9.90
C TYR A 116 7.26 2.66 9.15
N VAL A 117 7.13 2.21 7.93
CA VAL A 117 5.89 2.25 7.15
C VAL A 117 5.68 0.92 6.44
N CYS A 118 4.47 0.40 6.47
CA CYS A 118 4.06 -0.75 5.67
C CYS A 118 3.56 -0.27 4.30
N ILE A 119 3.92 -1.00 3.25
CA ILE A 119 3.47 -0.77 1.87
C ILE A 119 2.90 -2.10 1.38
N GLU A 120 1.59 -2.22 1.38
CA GLU A 120 0.88 -3.50 1.38
C GLU A 120 0.06 -3.69 0.11
N PRO A 121 0.61 -4.37 -0.91
CA PRO A 121 -0.18 -4.69 -2.10
C PRO A 121 -1.18 -5.81 -1.81
N TRP A 122 -2.47 -5.62 -2.17
CA TRP A 122 -3.54 -6.58 -1.94
C TRP A 122 -4.31 -6.88 -3.22
N ALA A 123 -4.70 -8.14 -3.38
CA ALA A 123 -5.57 -8.59 -4.46
C ALA A 123 -7.05 -8.46 -4.13
N SER A 124 -7.40 -8.42 -2.84
CA SER A 124 -8.78 -8.35 -2.34
C SER A 124 -8.86 -7.52 -1.06
N LEU A 125 -10.07 -7.11 -0.71
CA LEU A 125 -10.39 -6.33 0.48
C LEU A 125 -11.10 -7.17 1.54
N PRO A 126 -11.19 -6.72 2.81
CA PRO A 126 -12.09 -7.28 3.82
C PRO A 126 -13.56 -7.25 3.39
N SER A 127 -14.42 -7.92 4.13
CA SER A 127 -15.87 -7.84 3.94
C SER A 127 -16.43 -6.48 4.37
N ARG A 128 -17.64 -6.17 3.88
CA ARG A 128 -18.38 -5.00 4.36
C ARG A 128 -18.97 -5.28 5.74
N GLN A 129 -19.03 -4.24 6.56
CA GLN A 129 -19.81 -4.29 7.80
C GLN A 129 -21.30 -4.51 7.47
N ASP A 130 -21.99 -5.27 8.31
CA ASP A 130 -23.44 -5.57 8.20
C ASP A 130 -23.88 -6.32 6.93
N VAL A 131 -22.93 -6.86 6.18
CA VAL A 131 -23.23 -7.69 5.01
C VAL A 131 -22.67 -9.10 5.24
N VAL A 132 -23.57 -10.08 5.34
CA VAL A 132 -23.18 -11.50 5.34
C VAL A 132 -23.02 -11.94 3.90
N GLU A 133 -21.79 -12.08 3.43
CA GLU A 133 -21.47 -12.50 2.08
C GLU A 133 -21.10 -13.98 2.04
N GLU A 134 -21.65 -14.69 1.08
CA GLU A 134 -21.08 -15.97 0.68
C GLU A 134 -19.74 -15.73 -0.01
N LEU A 135 -18.68 -16.41 0.45
CA LEU A 135 -17.32 -16.22 -0.09
C LEU A 135 -17.26 -16.44 -1.61
N SER A 136 -18.09 -17.33 -2.13
CA SER A 136 -18.20 -17.58 -3.57
C SER A 136 -18.81 -16.43 -4.37
N CYS A 137 -19.43 -15.46 -3.70
CA CYS A 137 -20.09 -14.30 -4.33
C CYS A 137 -19.38 -12.98 -4.05
N LYS A 138 -18.34 -12.96 -3.19
CA LYS A 138 -17.60 -11.76 -2.86
C LYS A 138 -16.86 -11.24 -4.10
N SER A 139 -17.14 -10.01 -4.48
CA SER A 139 -16.85 -9.43 -5.80
C SER A 139 -15.37 -9.25 -6.15
N ASP A 140 -14.50 -9.19 -5.16
CA ASP A 140 -13.07 -8.87 -5.34
C ASP A 140 -12.14 -10.07 -5.08
N LEU A 141 -12.69 -11.27 -4.94
CA LEU A 141 -11.90 -12.49 -4.79
C LEU A 141 -11.40 -13.04 -6.12
N ILE A 142 -10.29 -13.74 -6.04
CA ILE A 142 -9.76 -14.55 -7.13
C ILE A 142 -10.53 -15.88 -7.11
N HIS A 143 -11.12 -16.26 -8.25
CA HIS A 143 -11.85 -17.51 -8.43
C HIS A 143 -11.00 -18.51 -9.21
N LEU A 144 -10.44 -19.50 -8.53
CA LEU A 144 -9.57 -20.50 -9.12
C LEU A 144 -10.35 -21.77 -9.48
N ALA A 145 -10.40 -22.09 -10.75
CA ALA A 145 -11.04 -23.31 -11.24
C ALA A 145 -10.31 -24.58 -10.78
N PRO A 146 -10.98 -25.73 -10.63
CA PRO A 146 -10.33 -26.99 -10.26
C PRO A 146 -9.21 -27.35 -11.22
N GLY A 147 -8.02 -27.66 -10.67
CA GLY A 147 -6.82 -28.01 -11.44
C GLY A 147 -6.11 -26.84 -12.10
N ALA A 148 -6.62 -25.61 -11.98
CA ALA A 148 -5.95 -24.41 -12.45
C ALA A 148 -4.81 -23.98 -11.48
N LYS A 149 -3.91 -23.14 -11.99
CA LYS A 149 -2.81 -22.52 -11.24
C LYS A 149 -3.00 -21.01 -11.24
N TYR A 150 -2.83 -20.37 -10.11
CA TYR A 150 -2.73 -18.92 -9.98
C TYR A 150 -1.28 -18.51 -9.69
N GLU A 151 -0.81 -17.51 -10.39
CA GLU A 151 0.49 -16.90 -10.17
C GLU A 151 0.33 -15.40 -9.96
N ASN A 152 0.92 -14.88 -8.90
CA ASN A 152 1.01 -13.46 -8.62
C ASN A 152 2.47 -13.11 -8.30
N GLN A 153 2.94 -12.03 -8.86
CA GLN A 153 4.29 -11.55 -8.64
C GLN A 153 4.27 -10.07 -8.25
N TRP A 154 4.95 -9.76 -7.19
CA TRP A 154 5.32 -8.41 -6.82
C TRP A 154 6.79 -8.38 -6.40
N SER A 155 7.42 -7.22 -6.43
CA SER A 155 8.86 -7.10 -6.18
C SER A 155 9.18 -5.94 -5.27
N ILE A 156 10.27 -6.09 -4.52
CA ILE A 156 10.91 -5.05 -3.74
C ILE A 156 12.29 -4.80 -4.35
N THR A 157 12.56 -3.56 -4.75
CA THR A 157 13.87 -3.13 -5.23
C THR A 157 14.46 -2.13 -4.25
N ILE A 158 15.68 -2.40 -3.78
CA ILE A 158 16.43 -1.50 -2.92
C ILE A 158 17.47 -0.79 -3.79
N THR A 159 17.46 0.55 -3.77
CA THR A 159 18.44 1.36 -4.47
C THR A 159 19.28 2.12 -3.47
N GLU A 160 20.59 2.13 -3.70
CA GLU A 160 21.56 2.95 -2.99
C GLU A 160 22.44 3.64 -4.03
N GLU A 161 22.25 4.95 -4.22
CA GLU A 161 23.19 5.71 -5.03
C GLU A 161 24.53 5.77 -4.30
N LYS A 162 25.58 5.31 -4.95
CA LYS A 162 26.95 5.49 -4.45
C LYS A 162 27.25 6.97 -4.48
N GLU A 163 27.57 7.59 -3.34
CA GLU A 163 28.19 8.90 -3.32
C GLU A 163 29.40 8.86 -4.26
N CYS A 164 29.32 9.64 -5.33
CA CYS A 164 30.48 9.86 -6.19
C CYS A 164 31.47 10.67 -5.33
N MET A 165 32.44 9.99 -4.69
CA MET A 165 33.52 10.66 -4.02
C MET A 165 34.29 11.48 -5.06
N MET A 166 34.02 12.79 -5.06
CA MET A 166 34.87 13.78 -5.75
C MET A 166 36.14 14.03 -4.95
#